data_bbc9465a07e23f7d22ffc062dc2512dc
#
_entry.id   bbc9465a07e23f7d22ffc062dc2512dc
#
_cell.length_a   1.000
_cell.length_b   1.000
_cell.length_c   1.000
_cell.angle_alpha   90.00
_cell.angle_beta   90.00
_cell.angle_gamma   90.00
#
_symmetry.space_group_name_H-M   'P 1'
#
loop_
_entity.id
_entity.type
_entity.pdbx_description
1 polymer ?
#
loop_
_entity_poly.entity_id
_entity_poly.type
_entity_poly.pdbx_seq_one_letter_code
_entity_poly.pdbx_strand_id
1 'polypeptide(L)'
;MSNDQSYKDIKEKENEKEDLPFARAEILRLMKENLSEDKQIRERVKVEMNKFLYSILVDVCKELDKYPYTTIDYEMLRECIYPYTNIKNINQEKMRILAHLNAIKSDCDALTLDVQKTLKLRDVDEEDEFAPFTGGAEKSE
;
A
#
# COMPACT_ATOMS: atom_id res chain seq x y z
N MET A 1 52.71 -1.27 -23.11
CA MET A 1 51.78 -2.16 -23.85
C MET A 1 50.99 -3.04 -22.89
N SER A 2 50.25 -2.46 -21.96
CA SER A 2 49.47 -3.24 -20.99
C SER A 2 48.06 -2.66 -20.69
N ASN A 3 47.63 -1.64 -21.42
CA ASN A 3 46.34 -0.99 -21.17
C ASN A 3 45.20 -1.46 -22.08
N ASP A 4 45.48 -2.23 -23.12
CA ASP A 4 44.48 -2.64 -24.12
C ASP A 4 43.70 -3.91 -23.70
N GLN A 5 44.35 -4.75 -22.88
CA GLN A 5 43.75 -5.97 -22.36
C GLN A 5 42.75 -5.67 -21.26
N SER A 6 43.01 -4.68 -20.41
CA SER A 6 42.12 -4.27 -19.31
C SER A 6 40.83 -3.61 -19.80
N TYR A 7 40.90 -2.88 -20.92
CA TYR A 7 39.72 -2.28 -21.55
C TYR A 7 38.84 -3.31 -22.28
N LYS A 8 39.44 -4.39 -22.79
CA LYS A 8 38.71 -5.51 -23.40
C LYS A 8 38.00 -6.34 -22.35
N ASP A 9 38.66 -6.63 -21.22
CA ASP A 9 38.07 -7.37 -20.11
C ASP A 9 36.91 -6.61 -19.41
N ILE A 10 36.96 -5.27 -19.40
CA ILE A 10 35.89 -4.44 -18.90
C ILE A 10 34.70 -4.43 -19.87
N LYS A 11 34.93 -4.36 -21.19
CA LYS A 11 33.87 -4.45 -22.20
C LYS A 11 33.27 -5.85 -22.33
N GLU A 12 34.05 -6.90 -22.06
CA GLU A 12 33.50 -8.26 -22.05
C GLU A 12 32.68 -8.56 -20.81
N LYS A 13 32.97 -7.94 -19.66
CA LYS A 13 32.12 -8.00 -18.45
C LYS A 13 30.85 -7.16 -18.55
N GLU A 14 30.82 -6.12 -19.38
CA GLU A 14 29.59 -5.38 -19.71
C GLU A 14 28.72 -6.10 -20.73
N ASN A 15 29.21 -7.15 -21.36
CA ASN A 15 28.52 -7.95 -22.35
C ASN A 15 28.09 -9.33 -21.84
N GLU A 16 28.07 -9.57 -20.54
CA GLU A 16 27.13 -10.54 -19.99
C GLU A 16 25.74 -10.04 -20.37
N LYS A 17 25.26 -10.52 -21.50
CA LYS A 17 23.86 -10.42 -21.90
C LYS A 17 23.08 -11.05 -20.78
N GLU A 18 22.71 -10.27 -19.76
CA GLU A 18 21.60 -10.66 -18.91
C GLU A 18 20.50 -11.04 -19.89
N ASP A 19 20.12 -12.30 -19.87
CA ASP A 19 19.05 -12.83 -20.72
C ASP A 19 17.75 -12.18 -20.26
N LEU A 20 17.49 -11.00 -20.82
CA LEU A 20 16.35 -10.17 -20.44
C LEU A 20 15.12 -10.68 -21.21
N PRO A 21 13.96 -10.77 -20.54
CA PRO A 21 12.73 -11.28 -21.13
C PRO A 21 12.26 -10.51 -22.37
N PHE A 22 12.50 -9.21 -22.42
CA PHE A 22 12.12 -8.35 -23.54
C PHE A 22 13.35 -7.77 -24.24
N ALA A 23 13.23 -7.48 -25.53
CA ALA A 23 14.27 -6.82 -26.31
C ALA A 23 14.63 -5.45 -25.71
N ARG A 24 15.91 -5.27 -25.31
CA ARG A 24 16.40 -4.03 -24.67
C ARG A 24 16.17 -2.79 -25.55
N ALA A 25 16.39 -2.94 -26.86
CA ALA A 25 16.22 -1.85 -27.82
C ALA A 25 14.78 -1.35 -27.86
N GLU A 26 13.81 -2.24 -27.78
CA GLU A 26 12.39 -1.90 -27.80
C GLU A 26 11.97 -1.18 -26.50
N ILE A 27 12.37 -1.68 -25.36
CA ILE A 27 12.11 -1.01 -24.08
C ILE A 27 12.72 0.40 -24.07
N LEU A 28 13.97 0.54 -24.54
CA LEU A 28 14.62 1.84 -24.61
C LEU A 28 13.89 2.80 -25.57
N ARG A 29 13.44 2.32 -26.74
CA ARG A 29 12.67 3.09 -27.70
C ARG A 29 11.38 3.63 -27.07
N LEU A 30 10.59 2.75 -26.45
CA LEU A 30 9.34 3.13 -25.77
C LEU A 30 9.57 4.10 -24.62
N MET A 31 10.62 3.91 -23.83
CA MET A 31 10.98 4.85 -22.76
C MET A 31 11.31 6.24 -23.33
N LYS A 32 12.09 6.31 -24.41
CA LYS A 32 12.46 7.59 -25.05
C LYS A 32 11.27 8.31 -25.66
N GLU A 33 10.31 7.60 -26.20
CA GLU A 33 9.09 8.19 -26.77
C GLU A 33 8.19 8.82 -25.70
N ASN A 34 8.28 8.34 -24.45
CA ASN A 34 7.44 8.78 -23.34
C ASN A 34 8.16 9.67 -22.31
N LEU A 35 9.44 9.95 -22.50
CA LEU A 35 10.24 10.85 -21.67
C LEU A 35 10.61 12.10 -22.46
N SER A 36 10.85 13.21 -21.76
CA SER A 36 11.38 14.43 -22.36
C SER A 36 12.75 14.17 -22.98
N GLU A 37 13.06 14.85 -24.09
CA GLU A 37 14.30 14.67 -24.87
C GLU A 37 15.58 14.93 -24.07
N ASP A 38 15.51 15.75 -23.02
CA ASP A 38 16.61 16.08 -22.12
C ASP A 38 16.97 14.96 -21.13
N LYS A 39 16.14 13.91 -21.02
CA LYS A 39 16.34 12.82 -20.07
C LYS A 39 17.31 11.76 -20.59
N GLN A 40 18.31 11.48 -19.77
CA GLN A 40 19.26 10.39 -20.02
C GLN A 40 18.88 9.15 -19.21
N ILE A 41 18.79 8.01 -19.91
CA ILE A 41 18.40 6.74 -19.31
C ILE A 41 19.68 5.93 -19.04
N ARG A 42 19.99 5.72 -17.76
CA ARG A 42 21.14 4.88 -17.35
C ARG A 42 20.87 3.41 -17.65
N GLU A 43 21.93 2.64 -17.82
CA GLU A 43 21.87 1.21 -18.18
C GLU A 43 21.04 0.40 -17.18
N ARG A 44 21.30 0.57 -15.89
CA ARG A 44 20.54 -0.11 -14.83
C ARG A 44 19.03 0.17 -14.90
N VAL A 45 18.62 1.37 -15.27
CA VAL A 45 17.19 1.71 -15.41
C VAL A 45 16.52 0.91 -16.54
N LYS A 46 17.24 0.69 -17.65
CA LYS A 46 16.72 -0.13 -18.77
C LYS A 46 16.52 -1.59 -18.36
N VAL A 47 17.50 -2.13 -17.60
CA VAL A 47 17.44 -3.52 -17.10
C VAL A 47 16.32 -3.68 -16.10
N GLU A 48 16.22 -2.81 -15.11
CA GLU A 48 15.19 -2.88 -14.07
C GLU A 48 13.78 -2.66 -14.64
N MET A 49 13.61 -1.75 -15.60
CA MET A 49 12.33 -1.57 -16.30
C MET A 49 11.91 -2.84 -17.05
N ASN A 50 12.84 -3.51 -17.71
CA ASN A 50 12.57 -4.77 -18.40
C ASN A 50 12.10 -5.85 -17.43
N LYS A 51 12.83 -6.04 -16.33
CA LYS A 51 12.48 -7.00 -15.25
C LYS A 51 11.13 -6.67 -14.60
N PHE A 52 10.86 -5.39 -14.36
CA PHE A 52 9.60 -4.93 -13.79
C PHE A 52 8.39 -5.26 -14.69
N LEU A 53 8.48 -4.96 -15.99
CA LEU A 53 7.41 -5.28 -16.95
C LEU A 53 7.19 -6.80 -17.03
N TYR A 54 8.26 -7.57 -17.01
CA TYR A 54 8.15 -9.03 -16.97
C TYR A 54 7.46 -9.54 -15.70
N SER A 55 7.77 -8.98 -14.54
CA SER A 55 7.10 -9.38 -13.30
C SER A 55 5.60 -9.15 -13.34
N ILE A 56 5.16 -8.01 -13.88
CA ILE A 56 3.72 -7.73 -14.08
C ILE A 56 3.09 -8.74 -15.03
N LEU A 57 3.74 -9.05 -16.15
CA LEU A 57 3.25 -10.05 -17.10
C LEU A 57 3.08 -11.42 -16.43
N VAL A 58 4.08 -11.86 -15.69
CA VAL A 58 4.03 -13.14 -14.96
C VAL A 58 2.91 -13.17 -13.93
N ASP A 59 2.72 -12.09 -13.18
CA ASP A 59 1.69 -12.02 -12.16
C ASP A 59 0.28 -12.03 -12.78
N VAL A 60 0.07 -11.34 -13.88
CA VAL A 60 -1.19 -11.42 -14.64
C VAL A 60 -1.41 -12.83 -15.18
N CYS A 61 -0.39 -13.48 -15.70
CA CYS A 61 -0.50 -14.87 -16.18
C CYS A 61 -0.86 -15.86 -15.06
N LYS A 62 -0.30 -15.68 -13.85
CA LYS A 62 -0.65 -16.51 -12.69
C LYS A 62 -2.11 -16.34 -12.29
N GLU A 63 -2.65 -15.12 -12.37
CA GLU A 63 -4.07 -14.88 -12.11
C GLU A 63 -4.96 -15.50 -13.18
N LEU A 64 -4.58 -15.39 -14.45
CA LEU A 64 -5.28 -16.02 -15.57
C LEU A 64 -5.29 -17.55 -15.47
N ASP A 65 -4.21 -18.16 -14.98
CA ASP A 65 -4.09 -19.63 -14.83
C ASP A 65 -5.03 -20.19 -13.74
N LYS A 66 -5.57 -19.36 -12.87
CA LYS A 66 -6.55 -19.79 -11.87
C LYS A 66 -7.94 -20.11 -12.46
N TYR A 67 -8.23 -19.62 -13.65
CA TYR A 67 -9.50 -19.92 -14.32
C TYR A 67 -9.52 -21.36 -14.83
N PRO A 68 -10.64 -22.09 -14.66
CA PRO A 68 -10.72 -23.51 -15.03
C PRO A 68 -10.92 -23.74 -16.53
N TYR A 69 -10.76 -22.70 -17.35
CA TYR A 69 -11.03 -22.75 -18.78
C TYR A 69 -9.74 -22.94 -19.58
N THR A 70 -9.83 -23.63 -20.69
CA THR A 70 -8.70 -23.82 -21.61
C THR A 70 -8.46 -22.64 -22.55
N THR A 71 -9.47 -21.79 -22.70
CA THR A 71 -9.40 -20.57 -23.51
C THR A 71 -9.48 -19.34 -22.62
N ILE A 72 -8.52 -18.45 -22.78
CA ILE A 72 -8.49 -17.16 -22.09
C ILE A 72 -9.17 -16.14 -22.99
N ASP A 73 -10.19 -15.48 -22.47
CA ASP A 73 -10.90 -14.41 -23.15
C ASP A 73 -10.54 -13.02 -22.62
N TYR A 74 -11.08 -12.00 -23.28
CA TYR A 74 -10.80 -10.60 -22.91
C TYR A 74 -11.35 -10.22 -21.53
N GLU A 75 -12.50 -10.76 -21.12
CA GLU A 75 -13.10 -10.46 -19.83
C GLU A 75 -12.23 -10.95 -18.67
N MET A 76 -11.70 -12.15 -18.77
CA MET A 76 -10.74 -12.71 -17.81
C MET A 76 -9.49 -11.84 -17.71
N LEU A 77 -8.93 -11.45 -18.85
CA LEU A 77 -7.78 -10.55 -18.86
C LEU A 77 -8.11 -9.21 -18.21
N ARG A 78 -9.26 -8.62 -18.50
CA ARG A 78 -9.70 -7.35 -17.94
C ARG A 78 -9.79 -7.40 -16.42
N GLU A 79 -10.30 -8.47 -15.85
CA GLU A 79 -10.35 -8.68 -14.41
C GLU A 79 -8.95 -8.78 -13.80
N CYS A 80 -8.06 -9.55 -14.42
CA CYS A 80 -6.69 -9.73 -13.91
C CYS A 80 -5.84 -8.46 -13.98
N ILE A 81 -6.05 -7.59 -14.99
CA ILE A 81 -5.31 -6.33 -15.12
C ILE A 81 -5.96 -5.15 -14.38
N TYR A 82 -7.17 -5.34 -13.84
CA TYR A 82 -7.91 -4.29 -13.12
C TYR A 82 -7.09 -3.58 -12.03
N PRO A 83 -6.33 -4.27 -11.16
CA PRO A 83 -5.51 -3.62 -10.13
C PRO A 83 -4.46 -2.65 -10.71
N TYR A 84 -3.93 -2.94 -11.89
CA TYR A 84 -2.91 -2.12 -12.55
C TYR A 84 -3.51 -0.94 -13.30
N THR A 85 -4.67 -1.11 -13.93
CA THR A 85 -5.34 -0.06 -14.72
C THR A 85 -6.09 0.95 -13.85
N ASN A 86 -6.54 0.55 -12.66
CA ASN A 86 -7.34 1.38 -11.75
C ASN A 86 -6.58 1.80 -10.48
N ILE A 87 -5.27 1.81 -10.51
CA ILE A 87 -4.45 2.10 -9.33
C ILE A 87 -4.77 3.46 -8.68
N LYS A 88 -5.14 4.47 -9.47
CA LYS A 88 -5.54 5.79 -8.95
C LYS A 88 -6.84 5.70 -8.18
N ASN A 89 -7.83 4.98 -8.70
CA ASN A 89 -9.13 4.78 -8.05
C ASN A 89 -8.97 3.96 -6.77
N ILE A 90 -8.16 2.92 -6.80
CA ILE A 90 -7.84 2.07 -5.64
C ILE A 90 -7.19 2.91 -4.53
N ASN A 91 -6.24 3.78 -4.87
CA ASN A 91 -5.59 4.66 -3.90
C ASN A 91 -6.55 5.71 -3.32
N GLN A 92 -7.45 6.28 -4.13
CA GLN A 92 -8.47 7.20 -3.64
C GLN A 92 -9.43 6.51 -2.68
N GLU A 93 -9.89 5.31 -3.00
CA GLU A 93 -10.76 4.52 -2.14
C GLU A 93 -10.07 4.14 -0.82
N LYS A 94 -8.80 3.75 -0.87
CA LYS A 94 -7.98 3.52 0.33
C LYS A 94 -7.92 4.76 1.21
N MET A 95 -7.68 5.94 0.65
CA MET A 95 -7.63 7.19 1.41
C MET A 95 -9.00 7.54 2.01
N ARG A 96 -10.09 7.29 1.28
CA ARG A 96 -11.45 7.48 1.78
C ARG A 96 -11.72 6.57 2.99
N ILE A 97 -11.39 5.29 2.90
CA ILE A 97 -11.57 4.32 4.00
C ILE A 97 -10.76 4.73 5.22
N LEU A 98 -9.50 5.13 5.04
CA LEU A 98 -8.64 5.60 6.14
C LEU A 98 -9.24 6.85 6.83
N ALA A 99 -9.78 7.80 6.07
CA ALA A 99 -10.45 8.97 6.62
C ALA A 99 -11.68 8.59 7.47
N HIS A 100 -12.50 7.65 7.01
CA HIS A 100 -13.63 7.14 7.77
C HIS A 100 -13.20 6.43 9.05
N LEU A 101 -12.16 5.60 8.99
CA LEU A 101 -11.61 4.93 10.18
C LEU A 101 -11.09 5.92 11.21
N ASN A 102 -10.43 6.99 10.78
CA ASN A 102 -9.97 8.05 11.68
C ASN A 102 -11.13 8.81 12.32
N ALA A 103 -12.21 9.06 11.58
CA ALA A 103 -13.43 9.67 12.13
C ALA A 103 -14.07 8.76 13.20
N ILE A 104 -14.24 7.47 12.93
CA ILE A 104 -14.76 6.49 13.88
C ILE A 104 -13.89 6.43 15.15
N LYS A 105 -12.56 6.44 14.98
CA LYS A 105 -11.63 6.46 16.11
C LYS A 105 -11.82 7.72 16.97
N SER A 106 -11.95 8.89 16.35
CA SER A 106 -12.21 10.16 17.05
C SER A 106 -13.52 10.13 17.82
N ASP A 107 -14.58 9.56 17.21
CA ASP A 107 -15.89 9.41 17.87
C ASP A 107 -15.79 8.45 19.06
N CYS A 108 -15.08 7.35 18.94
CA CYS A 108 -14.82 6.41 20.04
C CYS A 108 -14.06 7.09 21.20
N ASP A 109 -13.03 7.89 20.90
CA ASP A 109 -12.28 8.63 21.90
C ASP A 109 -13.17 9.64 22.63
N ALA A 110 -14.02 10.36 21.91
CA ALA A 110 -15.00 11.31 22.49
C ALA A 110 -16.00 10.61 23.40
N LEU A 111 -16.59 9.49 22.97
CA LEU A 111 -17.52 8.69 23.78
C LEU A 111 -16.85 8.13 25.03
N THR A 112 -15.59 7.71 24.93
CA THR A 112 -14.80 7.23 26.10
C THR A 112 -14.66 8.33 27.13
N LEU A 113 -14.35 9.57 26.71
CA LEU A 113 -14.27 10.72 27.61
C LEU A 113 -15.62 11.04 28.28
N ASP A 114 -16.70 10.96 27.53
CA ASP A 114 -18.06 11.23 28.06
C ASP A 114 -18.47 10.19 29.10
N VAL A 115 -18.19 8.91 28.84
CA VAL A 115 -18.44 7.84 29.83
C VAL A 115 -17.61 8.04 31.09
N GLN A 116 -16.33 8.39 30.97
CA GLN A 116 -15.47 8.67 32.13
C GLN A 116 -15.98 9.83 32.97
N LYS A 117 -16.46 10.92 32.33
CA LYS A 117 -17.07 12.05 33.02
C LYS A 117 -18.35 11.66 33.74
N THR A 118 -19.21 10.91 33.10
CA THR A 118 -20.49 10.43 33.65
C THR A 118 -20.26 9.53 34.84
N LEU A 119 -19.29 8.62 34.79
CA LEU A 119 -18.94 7.75 35.92
C LEU A 119 -18.39 8.54 37.10
N LYS A 120 -17.55 9.55 36.86
CA LYS A 120 -17.05 10.42 37.94
C LYS A 120 -18.15 11.19 38.63
N LEU A 121 -19.13 11.71 37.88
CA LEU A 121 -20.30 12.39 38.46
C LEU A 121 -21.14 11.43 39.30
N ARG A 122 -21.29 10.20 38.86
CA ARG A 122 -22.03 9.17 39.59
C ARG A 122 -21.35 8.74 40.88
N ASP A 123 -20.02 8.59 40.86
CA ASP A 123 -19.24 8.26 42.06
C ASP A 123 -19.34 9.37 43.11
N VAL A 124 -19.46 10.62 42.72
CA VAL A 124 -19.66 11.76 43.66
C VAL A 124 -21.07 11.71 44.27
N ASP A 125 -22.08 11.40 43.48
CA ASP A 125 -23.46 11.32 43.93
C ASP A 125 -23.67 10.11 44.89
N GLU A 126 -23.01 8.99 44.65
CA GLU A 126 -23.08 7.79 45.50
C GLU A 126 -22.38 8.00 46.86
N GLU A 127 -21.35 8.81 46.95
CA GLU A 127 -20.71 9.15 48.23
C GLU A 127 -21.59 10.08 49.10
N ASP A 128 -22.38 10.94 48.50
CA ASP A 128 -23.33 11.83 49.19
C ASP A 128 -24.59 11.08 49.64
N GLU A 129 -25.00 10.00 48.98
CA GLU A 129 -26.17 9.21 49.28
C GLU A 129 -25.91 8.23 50.45
N PHE A 130 -24.66 7.98 50.82
CA PHE A 130 -24.24 7.10 51.89
C PHE A 130 -23.80 7.83 53.18
N ALA A 131 -24.18 9.11 53.35
CA ALA A 131 -24.02 9.75 54.64
C ALA A 131 -24.93 9.04 55.65
N PRO A 132 -24.38 8.44 56.72
CA PRO A 132 -25.21 7.73 57.70
C PRO A 132 -26.18 8.70 58.37
N PHE A 133 -27.47 8.40 58.24
CA PHE A 133 -28.54 9.08 58.94
C PHE A 133 -28.33 8.88 60.45
N THR A 134 -27.68 9.82 61.06
CA THR A 134 -27.63 9.88 62.54
C THR A 134 -28.96 10.40 63.00
N GLY A 135 -29.94 9.48 63.09
CA GLY A 135 -31.19 9.72 63.73
C GLY A 135 -30.99 10.13 65.19
N GLY A 136 -31.51 11.29 65.51
CA GLY A 136 -31.44 11.86 66.84
C GLY A 136 -31.94 10.89 67.91
N ALA A 137 -31.16 10.65 68.91
CA ALA A 137 -31.60 10.06 70.14
C ALA A 137 -32.60 11.02 70.80
N GLU A 138 -33.88 10.74 70.76
CA GLU A 138 -34.83 11.33 71.69
C GLU A 138 -34.54 10.82 73.11
N LYS A 139 -34.13 11.74 73.93
CA LYS A 139 -34.28 11.56 75.36
C LYS A 139 -35.68 11.88 75.75
N SER A 140 -36.46 10.89 76.07
CA SER A 140 -37.68 11.08 76.91
C SER A 140 -37.33 10.75 78.35
N GLU A 141 -37.62 11.67 79.17
CA GLU A 141 -37.73 11.46 80.58
C GLU A 141 -38.92 10.50 80.91
#